data_9bc9a1a2927185f3d888ff418cc7e8aa
#
_entry.id   9bc9a1a2927185f3d888ff418cc7e8aa
#
_cell.length_a   1.000
_cell.length_b   1.000
_cell.length_c   1.000
_cell.angle_alpha   90.00
_cell.angle_beta   90.00
_cell.angle_gamma   90.00
#
_symmetry.space_group_name_H-M   'P 1'
#
loop_
_entity.id
_entity.type
_entity.pdbx_description
1 polymer ?
#
loop_
_entity_poly.entity_id
_entity_poly.type
_entity_poly.pdbx_seq_one_letter_code
_entity_poly.pdbx_strand_id
1 'polypeptide(L)'
;MLWKIRKEEITLSSYIYRIDLPSLSQTIQEYPNFNFNCLSKAQIQSKEWLIRQLYECVGLSGKKIAMLGGWYGLLAQPLYELCPDITYIRSFDIDPDCANIAESLNKSLLHDNWKFKATTYSVNNLNWKEKVKYHTQKTDGSYQFMSDRFDIIINTSCEHMPDTWVRNVSSEQVIVAQTNDFDIPEHTNRCDSPDLLIEKLGIKTILYKGRLNTEQYTRSMVIGYK
;
A
#
# COMPACT_ATOMS: atom_id res chain seq x y z
N MET A 1 16.16 -23.24 1.75
CA MET A 1 15.48 -23.66 2.99
C MET A 1 14.14 -22.95 2.99
N LEU A 2 13.06 -23.61 2.53
CA LEU A 2 11.75 -23.01 2.37
C LEU A 2 11.11 -22.80 3.76
N TRP A 3 11.01 -21.55 4.18
CA TRP A 3 10.19 -21.19 5.34
C TRP A 3 8.72 -21.45 5.01
N LYS A 4 8.20 -22.60 5.45
CA LYS A 4 6.76 -22.78 5.58
C LYS A 4 6.30 -21.85 6.68
N ILE A 5 5.70 -20.73 6.31
CA ILE A 5 4.94 -19.90 7.26
C ILE A 5 3.82 -20.80 7.78
N ARG A 6 3.91 -21.22 9.05
CA ARG A 6 2.83 -21.95 9.71
C ARG A 6 1.59 -21.06 9.70
N LYS A 7 0.43 -21.66 9.52
CA LYS A 7 -0.91 -21.04 9.66
C LYS A 7 -1.20 -20.66 11.12
N GLU A 8 -0.29 -19.99 11.80
CA GLU A 8 -0.53 -19.48 13.14
C GLU A 8 -1.15 -18.09 13.01
N GLU A 9 -2.19 -17.85 13.80
CA GLU A 9 -2.84 -16.53 13.90
C GLU A 9 -1.79 -15.46 14.15
N ILE A 10 -1.54 -14.65 13.13
CA ILE A 10 -0.68 -13.49 13.28
C ILE A 10 -1.43 -12.53 14.21
N THR A 11 -0.99 -12.39 15.42
CA THR A 11 -1.59 -11.51 16.41
C THR A 11 -1.21 -10.05 16.14
N LEU A 12 -2.02 -9.12 16.63
CA LEU A 12 -1.73 -7.67 16.58
C LEU A 12 -0.28 -7.35 16.99
N SER A 13 0.24 -8.07 17.99
CA SER A 13 1.61 -7.93 18.47
C SER A 13 2.64 -8.29 17.39
N SER A 14 2.42 -9.33 16.59
CA SER A 14 3.39 -9.77 15.57
C SER A 14 3.54 -8.77 14.42
N TYR A 15 2.50 -8.03 14.07
CA TYR A 15 2.61 -6.97 13.07
C TYR A 15 3.35 -5.75 13.60
N ILE A 16 3.09 -5.36 14.85
CA ILE A 16 3.80 -4.24 15.49
C ILE A 16 5.30 -4.52 15.57
N TYR A 17 5.72 -5.77 15.83
CA TYR A 17 7.14 -6.15 15.81
C TYR A 17 7.79 -6.05 14.43
N ARG A 18 7.02 -5.98 13.35
CA ARG A 18 7.52 -5.77 11.99
C ARG A 18 7.67 -4.29 11.61
N ILE A 19 7.22 -3.39 12.47
CA ILE A 19 7.46 -1.95 12.33
C ILE A 19 8.74 -1.63 13.11
N ASP A 20 9.60 -0.80 12.52
CA ASP A 20 10.77 -0.25 13.22
C ASP A 20 10.28 0.61 14.40
N LEU A 21 10.24 0.02 15.59
CA LEU A 21 9.75 0.68 16.81
C LEU A 21 10.54 1.95 17.16
N PRO A 22 11.88 2.01 17.03
CA PRO A 22 12.62 3.26 17.16
C PRO A 22 12.11 4.36 16.21
N SER A 23 11.95 4.06 14.92
CA SER A 23 11.40 5.01 13.95
C SER A 23 9.96 5.42 14.28
N LEU A 24 9.11 4.49 14.72
CA LEU A 24 7.75 4.80 15.16
C LEU A 24 7.74 5.76 16.35
N SER A 25 8.56 5.48 17.37
CA SER A 25 8.66 6.33 18.56
C SER A 25 9.15 7.74 18.20
N GLN A 26 10.18 7.84 17.37
CA GLN A 26 10.69 9.12 16.88
C GLN A 26 9.61 9.88 16.09
N THR A 27 8.93 9.20 15.17
CA THR A 27 7.88 9.80 14.34
C THR A 27 6.75 10.38 15.18
N ILE A 28 6.28 9.65 16.19
CA ILE A 28 5.22 10.15 17.09
C ILE A 28 5.66 11.41 17.84
N GLN A 29 6.94 11.52 18.21
CA GLN A 29 7.49 12.72 18.86
C GLN A 29 7.63 13.90 17.90
N GLU A 30 8.05 13.64 16.65
CA GLU A 30 8.25 14.66 15.62
C GLU A 30 6.94 15.20 15.05
N TYR A 31 5.89 14.36 15.03
CA TYR A 31 4.58 14.70 14.44
C TYR A 31 3.46 14.61 15.48
N PRO A 32 3.18 15.68 16.25
CA PRO A 32 2.16 15.66 17.31
C PRO A 32 0.76 15.31 16.84
N ASN A 33 0.46 15.55 15.55
CA ASN A 33 -0.83 15.22 14.93
C ASN A 33 -0.85 13.80 14.32
N PHE A 34 0.09 12.94 14.70
CA PHE A 34 0.14 11.56 14.21
C PHE A 34 -1.20 10.85 14.45
N ASN A 35 -1.80 10.32 13.39
CA ASN A 35 -3.09 9.67 13.47
C ASN A 35 -2.93 8.18 13.82
N PHE A 36 -3.15 7.84 15.07
CA PHE A 36 -3.04 6.47 15.60
C PHE A 36 -4.03 5.47 14.98
N ASN A 37 -5.07 5.93 14.26
CA ASN A 37 -5.97 5.03 13.55
C ASN A 37 -5.26 4.16 12.51
N CYS A 38 -4.10 4.60 12.00
CA CYS A 38 -3.27 3.80 11.11
C CYS A 38 -2.79 2.48 11.75
N LEU A 39 -2.71 2.43 13.08
CA LEU A 39 -2.34 1.28 13.90
C LEU A 39 -3.55 0.57 14.52
N SER A 40 -4.78 0.93 14.14
CA SER A 40 -5.97 0.25 14.65
C SER A 40 -5.97 -1.23 14.25
N LYS A 41 -6.62 -2.06 15.08
CA LYS A 41 -6.73 -3.52 14.84
C LYS A 41 -7.23 -3.84 13.43
N ALA A 42 -8.25 -3.14 12.95
CA ALA A 42 -8.81 -3.34 11.61
C ALA A 42 -7.81 -2.98 10.50
N GLN A 43 -7.04 -1.89 10.67
CA GLN A 43 -6.01 -1.50 9.71
C GLN A 43 -4.86 -2.51 9.65
N ILE A 44 -4.42 -3.00 10.80
CA ILE A 44 -3.36 -4.00 10.90
C ILE A 44 -3.81 -5.33 10.28
N GLN A 45 -4.96 -5.85 10.68
CA GLN A 45 -5.52 -7.09 10.13
C GLN A 45 -5.68 -7.02 8.60
N SER A 46 -6.12 -5.88 8.09
CA SER A 46 -6.26 -5.65 6.66
C SER A 46 -4.92 -5.72 5.91
N LYS A 47 -3.88 -5.10 6.47
CA LYS A 47 -2.53 -5.10 5.87
C LYS A 47 -1.88 -6.48 5.92
N GLU A 48 -2.01 -7.19 7.04
CA GLU A 48 -1.53 -8.57 7.17
C GLU A 48 -2.20 -9.51 6.18
N TRP A 49 -3.52 -9.39 6.06
CA TRP A 49 -4.28 -10.15 5.09
C TRP A 49 -3.82 -9.88 3.65
N LEU A 50 -3.61 -8.62 3.29
CA LEU A 50 -3.09 -8.24 1.98
C LEU A 50 -1.71 -8.85 1.73
N ILE A 51 -0.78 -8.67 2.64
CA ILE A 51 0.61 -9.14 2.50
C ILE A 51 0.64 -10.66 2.30
N ARG A 52 -0.14 -11.39 3.10
CA ARG A 52 -0.24 -12.86 2.99
C ARG A 52 -0.73 -13.28 1.61
N GLN A 53 -1.88 -12.73 1.17
CA GLN A 53 -2.48 -13.11 -0.10
C GLN A 53 -1.62 -12.68 -1.29
N LEU A 54 -1.01 -11.50 -1.22
CA LEU A 54 -0.09 -11.04 -2.27
C LEU A 54 1.14 -11.95 -2.40
N TYR A 55 1.73 -12.35 -1.27
CA TYR A 55 2.88 -13.27 -1.26
C TYR A 55 2.54 -14.65 -1.80
N GLU A 56 1.35 -15.18 -1.47
CA GLU A 56 0.88 -16.48 -1.96
C GLU A 56 0.59 -16.48 -3.47
N CYS A 57 0.10 -15.34 -4.00
CA CYS A 57 -0.33 -15.23 -5.40
C CYS A 57 0.75 -14.73 -6.35
N VAL A 58 1.70 -13.93 -5.85
CA VAL A 58 2.64 -13.17 -6.69
C VAL A 58 4.05 -13.26 -6.12
N GLY A 59 5.02 -13.61 -6.95
CA GLY A 59 6.43 -13.50 -6.57
C GLY A 59 6.84 -12.03 -6.40
N LEU A 60 7.44 -11.67 -5.25
CA LEU A 60 7.81 -10.29 -4.93
C LEU A 60 9.27 -9.94 -5.20
N SER A 61 10.16 -10.94 -5.37
CA SER A 61 11.59 -10.73 -5.63
C SER A 61 11.80 -9.93 -6.92
N GLY A 62 12.63 -8.89 -6.84
CA GLY A 62 12.93 -7.98 -7.95
C GLY A 62 11.79 -7.04 -8.35
N LYS A 63 10.64 -7.07 -7.69
CA LYS A 63 9.47 -6.27 -8.06
C LYS A 63 9.60 -4.81 -7.62
N LYS A 64 8.95 -3.95 -8.38
CA LYS A 64 8.82 -2.51 -8.18
C LYS A 64 7.36 -2.21 -7.88
N ILE A 65 7.07 -1.65 -6.72
CA ILE A 65 5.72 -1.54 -6.17
C ILE A 65 5.32 -0.06 -6.07
N ALA A 66 4.13 0.27 -6.60
CA ALA A 66 3.44 1.53 -6.31
C ALA A 66 2.35 1.30 -5.26
N MET A 67 2.32 2.12 -4.21
CA MET A 67 1.27 2.17 -3.20
C MET A 67 0.47 3.46 -3.41
N LEU A 68 -0.84 3.34 -3.62
CA LEU A 68 -1.75 4.45 -3.89
C LEU A 68 -2.62 4.71 -2.66
N GLY A 69 -2.74 5.99 -2.27
CA GLY A 69 -3.35 6.34 -0.99
C GLY A 69 -2.61 5.65 0.15
N GLY A 70 -1.28 5.71 0.09
CA GLY A 70 -0.43 4.90 0.98
C GLY A 70 -0.39 5.38 2.42
N TRP A 71 -1.02 6.54 2.69
CA TRP A 71 -1.05 7.16 4.02
C TRP A 71 0.37 7.23 4.62
N TYR A 72 0.60 6.62 5.78
CA TYR A 72 1.90 6.60 6.45
C TYR A 72 2.81 5.44 6.02
N GLY A 73 2.54 4.77 4.89
CA GLY A 73 3.43 3.77 4.30
C GLY A 73 3.66 2.51 5.12
N LEU A 74 2.72 2.15 6.02
CA LEU A 74 2.86 1.04 6.96
C LEU A 74 2.97 -0.36 6.32
N LEU A 75 2.70 -0.50 5.03
CA LEU A 75 2.91 -1.75 4.30
C LEU A 75 4.38 -2.01 3.93
N ALA A 76 5.22 -0.96 3.89
CA ALA A 76 6.55 -1.09 3.30
C ALA A 76 7.48 -2.01 4.12
N GLN A 77 7.64 -1.76 5.41
CA GLN A 77 8.52 -2.58 6.25
C GLN A 77 8.11 -4.06 6.28
N PRO A 78 6.82 -4.43 6.53
CA PRO A 78 6.41 -5.83 6.49
C PRO A 78 6.59 -6.51 5.13
N LEU A 79 6.47 -5.78 4.02
CA LEU A 79 6.75 -6.32 2.68
C LEU A 79 8.23 -6.61 2.50
N TYR A 80 9.13 -5.73 2.94
CA TYR A 80 10.57 -5.97 2.88
C TYR A 80 11.05 -7.04 3.86
N GLU A 81 10.43 -7.17 5.02
CA GLU A 81 10.72 -8.28 5.95
C GLU A 81 10.40 -9.62 5.31
N LEU A 82 9.27 -9.70 4.60
CA LEU A 82 8.86 -10.91 3.91
C LEU A 82 9.71 -11.20 2.66
N CYS A 83 10.07 -10.17 1.91
CA CYS A 83 10.86 -10.27 0.68
C CYS A 83 11.88 -9.11 0.58
N PRO A 84 13.11 -9.28 1.12
CA PRO A 84 14.16 -8.25 1.10
C PRO A 84 14.60 -7.83 -0.31
N ASP A 85 14.34 -8.70 -1.31
CA ASP A 85 14.73 -8.49 -2.72
C ASP A 85 13.72 -7.64 -3.52
N ILE A 86 12.70 -7.07 -2.89
CA ILE A 86 11.88 -6.03 -3.52
C ILE A 86 12.80 -4.89 -3.97
N THR A 87 12.72 -4.50 -5.24
CA THR A 87 13.62 -3.48 -5.79
C THR A 87 13.38 -2.13 -5.14
N TYR A 88 12.13 -1.66 -5.15
CA TYR A 88 11.70 -0.46 -4.43
C TYR A 88 10.17 -0.40 -4.25
N ILE A 89 9.76 0.38 -3.27
CA ILE A 89 8.36 0.77 -3.05
C ILE A 89 8.25 2.30 -3.14
N ARG A 90 7.27 2.78 -3.90
CA ARG A 90 6.91 4.21 -3.99
C ARG A 90 5.49 4.40 -3.48
N SER A 91 5.34 5.23 -2.47
CA SER A 91 4.05 5.57 -1.87
C SER A 91 3.57 6.93 -2.39
N PHE A 92 2.36 6.97 -2.90
CA PHE A 92 1.72 8.18 -3.39
C PHE A 92 0.49 8.47 -2.54
N ASP A 93 0.40 9.68 -2.02
CA ASP A 93 -0.77 10.18 -1.32
C ASP A 93 -1.05 11.61 -1.77
N ILE A 94 -2.30 12.02 -1.78
CA ILE A 94 -2.68 13.40 -2.12
C ILE A 94 -2.53 14.34 -0.93
N ASP A 95 -2.58 13.80 0.29
CA ASP A 95 -2.43 14.55 1.52
C ASP A 95 -0.94 14.95 1.71
N PRO A 96 -0.63 16.24 1.75
CA PRO A 96 0.75 16.73 1.91
C PRO A 96 1.39 16.33 3.25
N ASP A 97 0.59 16.06 4.28
CA ASP A 97 1.11 15.70 5.60
C ASP A 97 1.57 14.23 5.67
N CYS A 98 1.14 13.39 4.72
CA CYS A 98 1.43 11.97 4.75
C CYS A 98 2.88 11.62 4.38
N ALA A 99 3.47 12.29 3.40
CA ALA A 99 4.77 11.89 2.83
C ALA A 99 5.90 11.93 3.86
N ASN A 100 6.01 13.00 4.63
CA ASN A 100 7.06 13.16 5.64
C ASN A 100 6.91 12.14 6.79
N ILE A 101 5.68 11.91 7.25
CA ILE A 101 5.39 10.90 8.28
C ILE A 101 5.74 9.50 7.76
N ALA A 102 5.36 9.17 6.52
CA ALA A 102 5.68 7.89 5.91
C ALA A 102 7.19 7.65 5.78
N GLU A 103 7.97 8.68 5.43
CA GLU A 103 9.43 8.59 5.34
C GLU A 103 10.10 8.49 6.72
N SER A 104 9.60 9.20 7.72
CA SER A 104 10.07 9.06 9.10
C SER A 104 9.84 7.66 9.64
N LEU A 105 8.66 7.07 9.42
CA LEU A 105 8.34 5.69 9.79
C LEU A 105 9.18 4.63 9.07
N ASN A 106 9.57 4.89 7.83
CA ASN A 106 10.34 3.97 6.99
C ASN A 106 11.79 4.45 6.79
N LYS A 107 12.36 5.13 7.78
CA LYS A 107 13.67 5.80 7.70
C LYS A 107 14.81 4.87 7.31
N SER A 108 14.83 3.65 7.79
CA SER A 108 15.82 2.64 7.42
C SER A 108 15.78 2.31 5.91
N LEU A 109 14.58 2.16 5.35
CA LEU A 109 14.37 1.89 3.93
C LEU A 109 14.63 3.13 3.05
N LEU A 110 14.40 4.33 3.59
CA LEU A 110 14.73 5.59 2.91
C LEU A 110 16.24 5.76 2.76
N HIS A 111 17.02 5.44 3.80
CA HIS A 111 18.47 5.55 3.80
C HIS A 111 19.14 4.43 2.98
N ASP A 112 18.49 3.29 2.78
CA ASP A 112 18.98 2.20 1.93
C ASP A 112 18.60 2.44 0.47
N ASN A 113 19.33 3.37 -0.20
CA ASN A 113 19.16 3.70 -1.62
C ASN A 113 17.72 3.99 -2.04
N TRP A 114 16.93 4.59 -1.16
CA TRP A 114 15.51 4.84 -1.39
C TRP A 114 14.73 3.57 -1.79
N LYS A 115 14.96 2.49 -1.10
CA LYS A 115 14.10 1.31 -1.19
C LYS A 115 12.64 1.67 -0.94
N PHE A 116 12.39 2.63 -0.04
CA PHE A 116 11.09 3.28 0.12
C PHE A 116 11.20 4.78 -0.14
N LYS A 117 10.21 5.35 -0.80
CA LYS A 117 10.04 6.81 -0.94
C LYS A 117 8.56 7.16 -0.98
N ALA A 118 8.16 8.18 -0.22
CA ALA A 118 6.81 8.73 -0.23
C ALA A 118 6.78 10.06 -1.00
N THR A 119 5.65 10.34 -1.62
CA THR A 119 5.50 11.54 -2.45
C THR A 119 4.06 12.03 -2.40
N THR A 120 3.88 13.32 -2.15
CA THR A 120 2.58 13.97 -2.30
C THR A 120 2.26 14.11 -3.78
N TYR A 121 1.33 13.28 -4.28
CA TYR A 121 0.99 13.26 -5.69
C TYR A 121 -0.39 12.65 -5.96
N SER A 122 -1.16 13.23 -6.87
CA SER A 122 -2.43 12.66 -7.32
C SER A 122 -2.20 11.52 -8.30
N VAL A 123 -2.75 10.35 -8.00
CA VAL A 123 -2.59 9.13 -8.81
C VAL A 123 -3.62 8.99 -9.94
N ASN A 124 -4.64 9.85 -9.97
CA ASN A 124 -5.79 9.71 -10.87
C ASN A 124 -5.46 9.85 -12.37
N ASN A 125 -4.37 10.52 -12.69
CA ASN A 125 -3.97 10.83 -14.07
C ASN A 125 -2.64 10.18 -14.47
N LEU A 126 -2.13 9.24 -13.68
CA LEU A 126 -0.87 8.58 -13.97
C LEU A 126 -1.03 7.54 -15.10
N ASN A 127 -0.04 7.48 -15.97
CA ASN A 127 0.05 6.44 -17.00
C ASN A 127 0.98 5.31 -16.54
N TRP A 128 0.39 4.24 -16.01
CA TRP A 128 1.12 3.11 -15.46
C TRP A 128 1.75 2.21 -16.51
N LYS A 129 1.31 2.27 -17.79
CA LYS A 129 1.88 1.50 -18.91
C LYS A 129 3.30 1.92 -19.24
N GLU A 130 3.62 3.18 -18.95
CA GLU A 130 4.92 3.77 -19.19
C GLU A 130 5.68 4.00 -17.88
N LYS A 131 6.81 4.68 -17.97
CA LYS A 131 7.48 5.20 -16.78
C LYS A 131 6.66 6.36 -16.20
N VAL A 132 6.22 6.20 -14.97
CA VAL A 132 5.54 7.27 -14.23
C VAL A 132 6.55 8.37 -13.90
N LYS A 133 6.23 9.60 -14.29
CA LYS A 133 7.06 10.78 -14.09
C LYS A 133 6.46 11.64 -12.99
N TYR A 134 7.25 11.97 -11.99
CA TYR A 134 6.82 12.78 -10.85
C TYR A 134 8.01 13.48 -10.20
N HIS A 135 7.75 14.44 -9.31
CA HIS A 135 8.76 15.05 -8.46
C HIS A 135 8.60 14.55 -7.04
N THR A 136 9.71 14.28 -6.38
CA THR A 136 9.73 13.95 -4.95
C THR A 136 10.67 14.89 -4.22
N GLN A 137 10.38 15.18 -2.96
CA GLN A 137 11.22 16.03 -2.13
C GLN A 137 12.32 15.20 -1.49
N LYS A 138 13.56 15.71 -1.53
CA LYS A 138 14.68 15.13 -0.79
C LYS A 138 14.68 15.61 0.66
N THR A 139 15.50 14.98 1.49
CA THR A 139 15.69 15.36 2.90
C THR A 139 16.23 16.78 3.11
N ASP A 140 16.93 17.32 2.13
CA ASP A 140 17.42 18.72 2.13
C ASP A 140 16.36 19.73 1.67
N GLY A 141 15.14 19.29 1.40
CA GLY A 141 14.03 20.12 0.92
C GLY A 141 14.02 20.37 -0.58
N SER A 142 15.10 20.05 -1.31
CA SER A 142 15.12 20.17 -2.77
C SER A 142 14.26 19.11 -3.44
N TYR A 143 13.85 19.37 -4.70
CA TYR A 143 13.06 18.41 -5.47
C TYR A 143 13.93 17.62 -6.44
N GLN A 144 13.59 16.35 -6.63
CA GLN A 144 14.18 15.48 -7.63
C GLN A 144 13.10 14.96 -8.58
N PHE A 145 13.39 15.01 -9.88
CA PHE A 145 12.57 14.38 -10.90
C PHE A 145 12.80 12.87 -10.88
N MET A 146 11.72 12.11 -10.84
CA MET A 146 11.69 10.65 -10.83
C MET A 146 11.02 10.12 -12.09
N SER A 147 11.45 8.95 -12.52
CA SER A 147 10.89 8.24 -13.68
C SER A 147 10.92 6.74 -13.40
N ASP A 148 9.87 6.22 -12.79
CA ASP A 148 9.78 4.85 -12.30
C ASP A 148 8.79 4.00 -13.12
N ARG A 149 9.07 2.71 -13.22
CA ARG A 149 8.12 1.70 -13.73
C ARG A 149 7.73 0.78 -12.59
N PHE A 150 6.49 0.29 -12.59
CA PHE A 150 5.97 -0.56 -11.54
C PHE A 150 5.47 -1.89 -12.10
N ASP A 151 5.68 -2.96 -11.35
CA ASP A 151 5.20 -4.31 -11.64
C ASP A 151 3.90 -4.61 -10.89
N ILE A 152 3.75 -4.02 -9.70
CA ILE A 152 2.61 -4.19 -8.81
C ILE A 152 2.07 -2.82 -8.40
N ILE A 153 0.76 -2.65 -8.49
CA ILE A 153 0.05 -1.45 -8.07
C ILE A 153 -0.90 -1.84 -6.94
N ILE A 154 -0.64 -1.33 -5.74
CA ILE A 154 -1.43 -1.59 -4.53
C ILE A 154 -2.26 -0.34 -4.21
N ASN A 155 -3.57 -0.48 -4.16
CA ASN A 155 -4.48 0.53 -3.67
C ASN A 155 -5.31 -0.03 -2.51
N THR A 156 -5.04 0.44 -1.30
CA THR A 156 -5.77 0.04 -0.08
C THR A 156 -6.85 1.03 0.34
N SER A 157 -7.12 2.02 -0.51
CA SER A 157 -7.97 3.18 -0.25
C SER A 157 -8.91 3.47 -1.42
N CYS A 158 -9.40 2.40 -2.09
CA CYS A 158 -10.29 2.54 -3.26
C CYS A 158 -11.56 3.30 -2.92
N GLU A 159 -12.06 3.21 -1.70
CA GLU A 159 -13.23 3.91 -1.19
C GLU A 159 -13.07 5.44 -1.14
N HIS A 160 -11.83 5.94 -1.08
CA HIS A 160 -11.52 7.37 -0.98
C HIS A 160 -11.25 8.06 -2.30
N MET A 161 -11.16 7.32 -3.40
CA MET A 161 -10.77 7.91 -4.69
C MET A 161 -11.57 7.34 -5.86
N PRO A 162 -11.74 8.11 -6.97
CA PRO A 162 -12.38 7.59 -8.18
C PRO A 162 -11.52 6.51 -8.84
N ASP A 163 -12.16 5.59 -9.60
CA ASP A 163 -11.48 4.47 -10.28
C ASP A 163 -10.64 4.90 -11.50
N THR A 164 -10.37 6.19 -11.65
CA THR A 164 -9.57 6.72 -12.77
C THR A 164 -8.13 6.26 -12.74
N TRP A 165 -7.59 5.97 -11.55
CA TRP A 165 -6.22 5.46 -11.36
C TRP A 165 -5.97 4.14 -12.11
N VAL A 166 -6.98 3.30 -12.28
CA VAL A 166 -6.81 1.97 -12.90
C VAL A 166 -6.86 2.02 -14.43
N ARG A 167 -7.31 3.12 -15.05
CA ARG A 167 -7.56 3.20 -16.50
C ARG A 167 -6.34 2.84 -17.34
N ASN A 168 -5.17 3.31 -16.95
CA ASN A 168 -3.92 3.17 -17.66
C ASN A 168 -3.00 2.06 -17.09
N VAL A 169 -3.53 1.18 -16.25
CA VAL A 169 -2.79 -0.02 -15.81
C VAL A 169 -2.72 -0.99 -16.97
N SER A 170 -1.53 -1.59 -17.21
CA SER A 170 -1.34 -2.57 -18.26
C SER A 170 -1.77 -3.97 -17.80
N SER A 171 -2.04 -4.85 -18.77
CA SER A 171 -2.36 -6.27 -18.49
C SER A 171 -1.20 -7.08 -17.91
N GLU A 172 0.01 -6.52 -17.90
CA GLU A 172 1.20 -7.16 -17.33
C GLU A 172 1.45 -6.76 -15.86
N GLN A 173 0.73 -5.75 -15.39
CA GLN A 173 0.88 -5.23 -14.03
C GLN A 173 -0.15 -5.86 -13.10
N VAL A 174 0.31 -6.35 -11.95
CA VAL A 174 -0.57 -6.86 -10.91
C VAL A 174 -1.29 -5.69 -10.24
N ILE A 175 -2.59 -5.80 -10.13
CA ILE A 175 -3.44 -4.90 -9.35
C ILE A 175 -3.77 -5.58 -8.03
N VAL A 176 -3.54 -4.89 -6.93
CA VAL A 176 -4.01 -5.23 -5.59
C VAL A 176 -4.93 -4.12 -5.13
N ALA A 177 -6.20 -4.39 -5.01
CA ALA A 177 -7.20 -3.40 -4.65
C ALA A 177 -7.96 -3.81 -3.39
N GLN A 178 -8.04 -2.91 -2.43
CA GLN A 178 -8.90 -3.05 -1.24
C GLN A 178 -9.89 -1.89 -1.16
N THR A 179 -11.08 -2.21 -0.69
CA THR A 179 -12.14 -1.26 -0.33
C THR A 179 -12.86 -1.76 0.90
N ASN A 180 -13.72 -0.95 1.50
CA ASN A 180 -14.58 -1.37 2.62
C ASN A 180 -16.00 -0.80 2.46
N ASP A 181 -16.93 -1.36 3.24
CA ASP A 181 -18.36 -0.99 3.28
C ASP A 181 -18.71 0.02 4.38
N PHE A 182 -17.71 0.58 5.07
CA PHE A 182 -17.92 1.53 6.16
C PHE A 182 -18.56 2.81 5.65
N ASP A 183 -19.71 3.17 6.25
CA ASP A 183 -20.53 4.31 5.82
C ASP A 183 -20.11 5.61 6.52
N ILE A 184 -19.16 6.32 5.91
CA ILE A 184 -18.73 7.66 6.33
C ILE A 184 -18.65 8.59 5.13
N PRO A 185 -18.78 9.92 5.31
CA PRO A 185 -18.80 10.89 4.20
C PRO A 185 -17.58 10.84 3.28
N GLU A 186 -16.41 10.49 3.81
CA GLU A 186 -15.15 10.43 3.08
C GLU A 186 -15.07 9.22 2.13
N HIS A 187 -15.92 8.21 2.33
CA HIS A 187 -15.96 7.00 1.50
C HIS A 187 -16.92 7.18 0.31
N THR A 188 -16.50 7.99 -0.65
CA THR A 188 -17.33 8.36 -1.81
C THR A 188 -17.43 7.27 -2.89
N ASN A 189 -16.58 6.24 -2.83
CA ASN A 189 -16.46 5.19 -3.86
C ASN A 189 -16.47 3.77 -3.25
N ARG A 190 -17.33 3.54 -2.25
CA ARG A 190 -17.46 2.25 -1.58
C ARG A 190 -17.83 1.10 -2.51
N CYS A 191 -17.48 -0.10 -2.10
CA CYS A 191 -17.80 -1.31 -2.83
C CYS A 191 -18.09 -2.46 -1.85
N ASP A 192 -19.29 -3.01 -1.89
CA ASP A 192 -19.79 -3.93 -0.87
C ASP A 192 -19.33 -5.39 -1.10
N SER A 193 -18.73 -5.66 -2.26
CA SER A 193 -18.26 -7.01 -2.56
C SER A 193 -17.01 -7.02 -3.45
N PRO A 194 -16.20 -8.11 -3.39
CA PRO A 194 -15.07 -8.27 -4.30
C PRO A 194 -15.52 -8.36 -5.77
N ASP A 195 -16.68 -8.92 -6.06
CA ASP A 195 -17.18 -9.06 -7.43
C ASP A 195 -17.53 -7.70 -8.05
N LEU A 196 -18.17 -6.83 -7.27
CA LEU A 196 -18.42 -5.45 -7.70
C LEU A 196 -17.09 -4.69 -7.89
N LEU A 197 -16.10 -4.90 -7.03
CA LEU A 197 -14.77 -4.28 -7.17
C LEU A 197 -14.06 -4.76 -8.45
N ILE A 198 -14.17 -6.06 -8.80
CA ILE A 198 -13.65 -6.63 -10.04
C ILE A 198 -14.27 -5.93 -11.26
N GLU A 199 -15.59 -5.81 -11.28
CA GLU A 199 -16.34 -5.15 -12.36
C GLU A 199 -15.92 -3.69 -12.52
N LYS A 200 -15.92 -2.91 -11.43
CA LYS A 200 -15.54 -1.49 -11.42
C LYS A 200 -14.12 -1.25 -11.93
N LEU A 201 -13.17 -2.11 -11.55
CA LEU A 201 -11.76 -1.97 -11.93
C LEU A 201 -11.44 -2.64 -13.29
N GLY A 202 -12.35 -3.43 -13.84
CA GLY A 202 -12.16 -4.15 -15.10
C GLY A 202 -11.09 -5.23 -15.03
N ILE A 203 -11.00 -5.93 -13.89
CA ILE A 203 -10.06 -7.03 -13.67
C ILE A 203 -10.58 -8.27 -14.40
N LYS A 204 -9.77 -8.87 -15.27
CA LYS A 204 -10.14 -10.02 -16.10
C LYS A 204 -9.55 -11.34 -15.60
N THR A 205 -8.30 -11.30 -15.15
CA THR A 205 -7.63 -12.45 -14.56
C THR A 205 -7.55 -12.28 -13.06
N ILE A 206 -8.26 -13.12 -12.32
CA ILE A 206 -8.35 -13.05 -10.86
C ILE A 206 -7.35 -14.06 -10.28
N LEU A 207 -6.38 -13.60 -9.52
CA LEU A 207 -5.47 -14.43 -8.73
C LEU A 207 -6.03 -14.70 -7.34
N TYR A 208 -6.67 -13.69 -6.76
CA TYR A 208 -7.33 -13.79 -5.46
C TYR A 208 -8.52 -12.85 -5.38
N LYS A 209 -9.57 -13.26 -4.70
CA LYS A 209 -10.65 -12.39 -4.21
C LYS A 209 -11.11 -12.87 -2.84
N GLY A 210 -11.46 -11.94 -1.96
CA GLY A 210 -11.92 -12.31 -0.62
C GLY A 210 -12.50 -11.15 0.17
N ARG A 211 -13.01 -11.49 1.35
CA ARG A 211 -13.55 -10.55 2.33
C ARG A 211 -12.92 -10.77 3.70
N LEU A 212 -12.68 -9.70 4.41
CA LEU A 212 -12.23 -9.70 5.79
C LEU A 212 -13.26 -8.95 6.64
N ASN A 213 -13.92 -9.67 7.55
CA ASN A 213 -14.80 -9.04 8.52
C ASN A 213 -13.97 -8.49 9.67
N THR A 214 -14.09 -7.20 9.92
CA THR A 214 -13.55 -6.53 11.11
C THR A 214 -14.68 -6.31 12.12
N GLU A 215 -14.38 -5.73 13.26
CA GLU A 215 -15.40 -5.40 14.26
C GLU A 215 -16.36 -4.29 13.80
N GLN A 216 -15.97 -3.44 12.85
CA GLN A 216 -16.71 -2.24 12.46
C GLN A 216 -17.23 -2.29 11.01
N TYR A 217 -16.52 -2.98 10.12
CA TYR A 217 -16.85 -3.04 8.69
C TYR A 217 -16.27 -4.30 8.04
N THR A 218 -16.75 -4.59 6.84
CA THR A 218 -16.16 -5.63 5.99
C THR A 218 -15.26 -5.00 4.94
N ARG A 219 -14.06 -5.54 4.80
CA ARG A 219 -13.13 -5.17 3.75
C ARG A 219 -13.14 -6.19 2.62
N SER A 220 -13.25 -5.72 1.40
CA SER A 220 -13.13 -6.53 0.18
C SER A 220 -11.75 -6.35 -0.45
N MET A 221 -11.18 -7.42 -0.98
CA MET A 221 -9.89 -7.38 -1.69
C MET A 221 -9.91 -8.21 -2.96
N VAL A 222 -9.23 -7.70 -3.97
CA VAL A 222 -8.96 -8.40 -5.23
C VAL A 222 -7.49 -8.27 -5.59
N ILE A 223 -6.89 -9.36 -6.08
CA ILE A 223 -5.57 -9.39 -6.70
C ILE A 223 -5.73 -9.98 -8.09
N GLY A 224 -5.20 -9.32 -9.12
CA GLY A 224 -5.36 -9.81 -10.50
C GLY A 224 -4.78 -8.88 -11.54
N TYR A 225 -5.18 -9.13 -12.80
CA TYR A 225 -4.74 -8.39 -13.98
C TYR A 225 -5.95 -7.86 -14.77
N LYS A 226 -5.73 -6.78 -15.54
CA LYS A 226 -6.72 -6.23 -16.49
C LYS A 226 -6.91 -7.10 -17.72
#